data_c253b4c773be077f71e51695d64b80ef
#
_entry.id   c253b4c773be077f71e51695d64b80ef
#
_cell.length_a   1.000
_cell.length_b   1.000
_cell.length_c   1.000
_cell.angle_alpha   90.00
_cell.angle_beta   90.00
_cell.angle_gamma   90.00
#
_symmetry.space_group_name_H-M   'P 1'
#
loop_
_entity.id
_entity.type
_entity.pdbx_description
1 polymer ?
#
loop_
_entity_poly.entity_id
_entity_poly.type
_entity_poly.pdbx_seq_one_letter_code
_entity_poly.pdbx_strand_id
1 'polypeptide(L)'
;FPRETLCAPVSTLEALAAAHTGEGTVLCALDARRAQVYSAAFDLATHTRLTEDAAAPVTSLEKFVQDCKKPLFFVGDGATLCYNSYKQVCGVAACPPALQVLRGAGVALAAKAMWEAGACVPPAALLPDYHRLSQAERERAEREKQQTEGTK
;
A
#
# COMPACT_ATOMS: atom_id res chain seq x y z
N PHE A 1 28.07 -13.01 6.35
CA PHE A 1 28.62 -12.34 5.14
C PHE A 1 29.81 -11.48 5.59
N PRO A 2 30.97 -11.58 4.93
CA PRO A 2 32.19 -10.88 5.40
C PRO A 2 32.25 -9.40 5.00
N ARG A 3 31.16 -8.78 4.55
CA ARG A 3 31.08 -7.36 4.18
C ARG A 3 29.86 -6.73 4.84
N GLU A 4 29.98 -5.48 5.22
CA GLU A 4 28.86 -4.62 5.66
C GLU A 4 27.94 -4.35 4.46
N THR A 5 27.07 -5.30 4.15
CA THR A 5 26.08 -5.16 3.08
C THR A 5 24.86 -4.50 3.67
N LEU A 6 24.44 -3.36 3.13
CA LEU A 6 23.21 -2.68 3.51
C LEU A 6 22.02 -3.23 2.71
N CYS A 7 20.85 -3.17 3.30
CA CYS A 7 19.56 -3.56 2.71
C CYS A 7 18.66 -2.33 2.58
N ALA A 8 17.90 -2.24 1.50
CA ALA A 8 16.85 -1.24 1.33
C ALA A 8 15.50 -1.83 1.80
N PRO A 9 14.88 -1.31 2.88
CA PRO A 9 13.58 -1.76 3.38
C PRO A 9 12.43 -1.16 2.54
N VAL A 10 12.24 -1.66 1.33
CA VAL A 10 11.25 -1.13 0.38
C VAL A 10 9.84 -1.56 0.74
N SER A 11 8.91 -0.59 0.89
CA SER A 11 7.48 -0.89 0.95
C SER A 11 7.00 -1.48 -0.38
N THR A 12 6.21 -2.55 -0.32
CA THR A 12 5.60 -3.17 -1.50
C THR A 12 4.70 -2.19 -2.26
N LEU A 13 3.99 -1.31 -1.53
CA LEU A 13 3.12 -0.28 -2.11
C LEU A 13 3.95 0.82 -2.79
N GLU A 14 5.07 1.20 -2.23
CA GLU A 14 6.00 2.14 -2.84
C GLU A 14 6.64 1.56 -4.11
N ALA A 15 7.03 0.28 -4.09
CA ALA A 15 7.54 -0.40 -5.27
C ALA A 15 6.51 -0.50 -6.39
N LEU A 16 5.22 -0.68 -6.06
CA LEU A 16 4.13 -0.59 -7.04
C LEU A 16 4.06 0.81 -7.66
N ALA A 17 4.09 1.87 -6.84
CA ALA A 17 4.03 3.25 -7.32
C ALA A 17 5.25 3.61 -8.18
N ALA A 18 6.46 3.23 -7.77
CA ALA A 18 7.71 3.54 -8.46
C ALA A 18 7.80 2.97 -9.89
N ALA A 19 7.00 1.95 -10.21
CA ALA A 19 6.92 1.39 -11.56
C ALA A 19 6.07 2.22 -12.53
N HIS A 20 5.42 3.29 -12.07
CA HIS A 20 4.51 4.12 -12.86
C HIS A 20 5.02 5.56 -12.91
N THR A 21 4.79 6.21 -14.05
CA THR A 21 5.14 7.61 -14.28
C THR A 21 3.99 8.30 -15.00
N GLY A 22 3.88 9.60 -14.87
CA GLY A 22 2.86 10.41 -15.55
C GLY A 22 2.29 11.50 -14.67
N GLU A 23 1.10 11.96 -14.99
CA GLU A 23 0.36 12.93 -14.19
C GLU A 23 -0.79 12.25 -13.45
N GLY A 24 -1.05 12.68 -12.23
CA GLY A 24 -2.15 12.16 -11.43
C GLY A 24 -1.72 11.57 -10.11
N THR A 25 -2.63 10.81 -9.52
CA THR A 25 -2.42 10.08 -8.27
C THR A 25 -2.55 8.59 -8.54
N VAL A 26 -1.63 7.79 -8.01
CA VAL A 26 -1.77 6.34 -7.97
C VAL A 26 -2.08 5.91 -6.54
N LEU A 27 -3.16 5.15 -6.35
CA LEU A 27 -3.45 4.45 -5.12
C LEU A 27 -3.06 2.98 -5.32
N CYS A 28 -1.98 2.60 -4.68
CA CYS A 28 -1.51 1.23 -4.63
C CYS A 28 -2.38 0.44 -3.64
N ALA A 29 -2.93 -0.69 -4.07
CA ALA A 29 -3.81 -1.51 -3.26
C ALA A 29 -3.46 -2.99 -3.41
N LEU A 30 -3.19 -3.68 -2.30
CA LEU A 30 -3.03 -5.12 -2.24
C LEU A 30 -4.22 -5.75 -1.51
N ASP A 31 -4.74 -6.87 -2.02
CA ASP A 31 -5.89 -7.56 -1.42
C ASP A 31 -5.54 -8.11 -0.03
N ALA A 32 -6.15 -7.54 1.01
CA ALA A 32 -6.04 -8.01 2.39
C ALA A 32 -7.18 -8.94 2.79
N ARG A 33 -7.99 -9.45 1.82
CA ARG A 33 -9.18 -10.28 2.00
C ARG A 33 -10.32 -9.55 2.72
N ARG A 34 -11.55 -10.11 2.66
CA ARG A 34 -12.74 -9.59 3.35
C ARG A 34 -13.04 -8.12 3.02
N ALA A 35 -12.94 -7.72 1.74
CA ALA A 35 -13.12 -6.36 1.28
C ALA A 35 -12.20 -5.33 1.96
N GLN A 36 -11.03 -5.76 2.41
CA GLN A 36 -9.95 -4.90 2.92
C GLN A 36 -8.78 -4.87 1.95
N VAL A 37 -8.03 -3.79 1.98
CA VAL A 37 -6.81 -3.60 1.20
C VAL A 37 -5.68 -3.08 2.08
N TYR A 38 -4.44 -3.48 1.77
CA TYR A 38 -3.27 -2.70 2.15
C TYR A 38 -3.12 -1.62 1.10
N SER A 39 -3.07 -0.36 1.51
CA SER A 39 -3.04 0.74 0.56
C SER A 39 -2.17 1.90 0.98
N ALA A 40 -1.61 2.57 -0.01
CA ALA A 40 -0.96 3.87 0.09
C ALA A 40 -1.13 4.63 -1.23
N ALA A 41 -1.16 5.95 -1.18
CA ALA A 41 -1.30 6.81 -2.34
C ALA A 41 -0.02 7.60 -2.60
N PHE A 42 0.28 7.84 -3.89
CA PHE A 42 1.45 8.55 -4.35
C PHE A 42 1.10 9.50 -5.49
N ASP A 43 1.81 10.61 -5.58
CA ASP A 43 1.79 11.50 -6.75
C ASP A 43 2.65 10.89 -7.86
N LEU A 44 2.10 10.72 -9.07
CA LEU A 44 2.79 10.06 -10.19
C LEU A 44 3.92 10.90 -10.80
N ALA A 45 3.84 12.22 -10.70
CA ALA A 45 4.87 13.10 -11.30
C ALA A 45 6.11 13.21 -10.41
N THR A 46 5.92 13.21 -9.09
CA THR A 46 6.99 13.44 -8.12
C THR A 46 7.39 12.18 -7.33
N HIS A 47 6.61 11.11 -7.44
CA HIS A 47 6.69 9.91 -6.59
C HIS A 47 6.57 10.22 -5.08
N THR A 48 6.04 11.39 -4.73
CA THR A 48 5.82 11.76 -3.34
C THR A 48 4.70 10.92 -2.74
N ARG A 49 4.96 10.34 -1.58
CA ARG A 49 3.95 9.63 -0.79
C ARG A 49 2.90 10.61 -0.26
N LEU A 50 1.63 10.31 -0.47
CA LEU A 50 0.48 11.13 -0.04
C LEU A 50 -0.21 10.56 1.19
N THR A 51 -0.14 9.23 1.40
CA THR A 51 -0.71 8.55 2.58
C THR A 51 0.25 7.48 3.08
N GLU A 52 0.20 7.20 4.39
CA GLU A 52 0.95 6.09 4.99
C GLU A 52 0.38 4.73 4.55
N ASP A 53 1.21 3.69 4.66
CA ASP A 53 0.78 2.31 4.44
C ASP A 53 -0.27 1.94 5.51
N ALA A 54 -1.44 1.46 5.08
CA ALA A 54 -2.53 1.10 5.98
C ALA A 54 -3.26 -0.15 5.50
N ALA A 55 -3.79 -0.93 6.46
CA ALA A 55 -4.70 -2.05 6.19
C ALA A 55 -6.10 -1.67 6.66
N ALA A 56 -7.03 -1.47 5.73
CA ALA A 56 -8.36 -0.98 6.05
C ALA A 56 -9.42 -1.48 5.06
N PRO A 57 -10.72 -1.43 5.42
CA PRO A 57 -11.80 -1.67 4.49
C PRO A 57 -11.71 -0.74 3.27
N VAL A 58 -12.07 -1.23 2.08
CA VAL A 58 -12.09 -0.38 0.86
C VAL A 58 -12.93 0.88 1.06
N THR A 59 -14.02 0.78 1.81
CA THR A 59 -14.91 1.92 2.11
C THR A 59 -14.24 3.08 2.85
N SER A 60 -13.14 2.82 3.59
CA SER A 60 -12.40 3.88 4.28
C SER A 60 -11.64 4.81 3.34
N LEU A 61 -11.45 4.41 2.08
CA LEU A 61 -10.80 5.22 1.05
C LEU A 61 -11.72 6.29 0.45
N GLU A 62 -13.02 6.25 0.76
CA GLU A 62 -14.04 7.10 0.12
C GLU A 62 -13.69 8.59 0.19
N LYS A 63 -13.34 9.08 1.38
CA LYS A 63 -12.96 10.48 1.55
C LYS A 63 -11.75 10.86 0.70
N PHE A 64 -10.70 10.05 0.72
CA PHE A 64 -9.51 10.30 -0.09
C PHE A 64 -9.84 10.33 -1.59
N VAL A 65 -10.65 9.37 -2.06
CA VAL A 65 -11.04 9.28 -3.47
C VAL A 65 -11.88 10.49 -3.90
N GLN A 66 -12.82 10.94 -3.06
CA GLN A 66 -13.65 12.12 -3.34
C GLN A 66 -12.88 13.43 -3.32
N ASP A 67 -11.90 13.56 -2.41
CA ASP A 67 -11.09 14.77 -2.27
C ASP A 67 -9.96 14.85 -3.31
N CYS A 68 -9.67 13.75 -4.03
CA CYS A 68 -8.61 13.70 -5.03
C CYS A 68 -8.96 14.55 -6.26
N LYS A 69 -8.20 15.65 -6.47
CA LYS A 69 -8.44 16.61 -7.57
C LYS A 69 -7.78 16.23 -8.88
N LYS A 70 -6.84 15.26 -8.86
CA LYS A 70 -6.10 14.77 -10.02
C LYS A 70 -6.71 13.45 -10.51
N PRO A 71 -6.46 13.03 -11.75
CA PRO A 71 -6.79 11.69 -12.19
C PRO A 71 -6.25 10.64 -11.21
N LEU A 72 -7.11 9.70 -10.79
CA LEU A 72 -6.79 8.68 -9.80
C LEU A 72 -6.79 7.29 -10.45
N PHE A 73 -5.69 6.58 -10.31
CA PHE A 73 -5.50 5.22 -10.81
C PHE A 73 -5.32 4.26 -9.64
N PHE A 74 -5.87 3.05 -9.77
CA PHE A 74 -5.65 1.97 -8.81
C PHE A 74 -4.70 0.93 -9.41
N VAL A 75 -3.67 0.53 -8.66
CA VAL A 75 -2.69 -0.50 -9.07
C VAL A 75 -2.49 -1.52 -7.93
N GLY A 76 -2.02 -2.71 -8.26
CA GLY A 76 -1.90 -3.83 -7.35
C GLY A 76 -3.03 -4.84 -7.53
N ASP A 77 -2.96 -5.98 -6.85
CA ASP A 77 -3.96 -7.04 -6.97
C ASP A 77 -5.32 -6.68 -6.31
N GLY A 78 -5.35 -5.68 -5.43
CA GLY A 78 -6.56 -5.06 -4.89
C GLY A 78 -7.17 -3.97 -5.78
N ALA A 79 -6.52 -3.59 -6.89
CA ALA A 79 -6.95 -2.48 -7.75
C ALA A 79 -8.36 -2.67 -8.32
N THR A 80 -8.71 -3.89 -8.74
CA THR A 80 -10.04 -4.19 -9.28
C THR A 80 -11.14 -3.98 -8.25
N LEU A 81 -10.88 -4.35 -6.99
CA LEU A 81 -11.83 -4.14 -5.89
C LEU A 81 -12.04 -2.64 -5.66
N CYS A 82 -10.97 -1.85 -5.58
CA CYS A 82 -11.05 -0.40 -5.42
C CYS A 82 -11.75 0.26 -6.61
N TYR A 83 -11.36 -0.08 -7.84
CA TYR A 83 -11.98 0.47 -9.04
C TYR A 83 -13.48 0.21 -9.11
N ASN A 84 -13.93 -1.02 -8.83
CA ASN A 84 -15.36 -1.34 -8.83
C ASN A 84 -16.15 -0.56 -7.77
N SER A 85 -15.54 -0.25 -6.65
CA SER A 85 -16.15 0.57 -5.59
C SER A 85 -16.28 2.05 -5.96
N TYR A 86 -15.34 2.57 -6.78
CA TYR A 86 -15.21 4.02 -6.99
C TYR A 86 -15.28 4.49 -8.44
N LYS A 87 -15.52 3.60 -9.41
CA LYS A 87 -15.55 3.94 -10.85
C LYS A 87 -16.57 5.02 -11.26
N GLN A 88 -17.53 5.32 -10.40
CA GLN A 88 -18.52 6.39 -10.63
C GLN A 88 -18.02 7.76 -10.12
N VAL A 89 -16.93 7.80 -9.36
CA VAL A 89 -16.37 9.06 -8.86
C VAL A 89 -15.59 9.74 -9.99
N CYS A 90 -15.84 11.03 -10.18
CA CYS A 90 -15.15 11.82 -11.19
C CYS A 90 -13.64 11.80 -10.97
N GLY A 91 -12.88 11.58 -12.05
CA GLY A 91 -11.41 11.51 -12.00
C GLY A 91 -10.85 10.10 -11.75
N VAL A 92 -11.66 9.13 -11.36
CA VAL A 92 -11.22 7.72 -11.28
C VAL A 92 -11.10 7.13 -12.69
N ALA A 93 -9.92 6.62 -13.00
CA ALA A 93 -9.63 6.01 -14.29
C ALA A 93 -9.21 4.56 -14.17
N ALA A 94 -9.57 3.75 -15.17
CA ALA A 94 -9.13 2.36 -15.25
C ALA A 94 -7.63 2.29 -15.56
N CYS A 95 -6.91 1.43 -14.83
CA CYS A 95 -5.53 1.09 -15.14
C CYS A 95 -5.49 -0.26 -15.88
N PRO A 96 -4.77 -0.37 -17.00
CA PRO A 96 -4.62 -1.64 -17.71
C PRO A 96 -4.09 -2.75 -16.78
N PRO A 97 -4.62 -3.98 -16.83
CA PRO A 97 -4.21 -5.07 -15.94
C PRO A 97 -2.69 -5.36 -15.97
N ALA A 98 -2.06 -5.18 -17.13
CA ALA A 98 -0.61 -5.35 -17.27
C ALA A 98 0.22 -4.37 -16.43
N LEU A 99 -0.35 -3.23 -16.03
CA LEU A 99 0.29 -2.22 -15.20
C LEU A 99 -0.06 -2.36 -13.71
N GLN A 100 -0.98 -3.27 -13.35
CA GLN A 100 -1.41 -3.46 -11.96
C GLN A 100 -0.49 -4.41 -11.16
N VAL A 101 0.51 -5.02 -11.81
CA VAL A 101 1.34 -6.07 -11.21
C VAL A 101 2.64 -5.49 -10.65
N LEU A 102 2.98 -5.91 -9.41
CA LEU A 102 4.29 -5.62 -8.84
C LEU A 102 5.40 -6.23 -9.71
N ARG A 103 6.39 -5.41 -10.04
CA ARG A 103 7.54 -5.78 -10.88
C ARG A 103 8.85 -5.50 -10.14
N GLY A 104 9.86 -6.35 -10.39
CA GLY A 104 11.19 -6.15 -9.83
C GLY A 104 11.81 -4.78 -10.18
N ALA A 105 11.47 -4.20 -11.33
CA ALA A 105 11.89 -2.84 -11.69
C ALA A 105 11.40 -1.79 -10.70
N GLY A 106 10.15 -1.87 -10.24
CA GLY A 106 9.61 -0.96 -9.21
C GLY A 106 10.35 -1.10 -7.88
N VAL A 107 10.66 -2.34 -7.46
CA VAL A 107 11.47 -2.58 -6.27
C VAL A 107 12.87 -1.95 -6.41
N ALA A 108 13.50 -2.10 -7.59
CA ALA A 108 14.83 -1.54 -7.83
C ALA A 108 14.82 0.00 -7.83
N LEU A 109 13.78 0.63 -8.40
CA LEU A 109 13.63 2.08 -8.41
C LEU A 109 13.42 2.64 -7.00
N ALA A 110 12.53 2.04 -6.20
CA ALA A 110 12.31 2.42 -4.82
C ALA A 110 13.57 2.20 -3.96
N ALA A 111 14.25 1.06 -4.13
CA ALA A 111 15.50 0.76 -3.43
C ALA A 111 16.62 1.77 -3.80
N LYS A 112 16.69 2.20 -5.08
CA LYS A 112 17.64 3.23 -5.51
C LYS A 112 17.38 4.55 -4.80
N ALA A 113 16.14 5.00 -4.72
CA ALA A 113 15.77 6.23 -4.01
C ALA A 113 16.16 6.15 -2.51
N MET A 114 15.93 5.02 -1.86
CA MET A 114 16.34 4.80 -0.47
C MET A 114 17.86 4.83 -0.30
N TRP A 115 18.60 4.23 -1.24
CA TRP A 115 20.06 4.28 -1.22
C TRP A 115 20.57 5.72 -1.34
N GLU A 116 20.03 6.50 -2.28
CA GLU A 116 20.40 7.90 -2.49
C GLU A 116 20.06 8.78 -1.28
N ALA A 117 18.99 8.46 -0.57
CA ALA A 117 18.58 9.13 0.68
C ALA A 117 19.36 8.65 1.92
N GLY A 118 20.26 7.67 1.82
CA GLY A 118 20.96 7.09 2.95
C GLY A 118 20.07 6.30 3.92
N ALA A 119 18.91 5.82 3.46
CA ALA A 119 17.90 5.13 4.27
C ALA A 119 18.07 3.60 4.31
N CYS A 120 19.16 3.07 3.76
CA CYS A 120 19.49 1.65 3.84
C CYS A 120 19.92 1.25 5.25
N VAL A 121 19.59 0.02 5.64
CA VAL A 121 19.80 -0.51 6.99
C VAL A 121 20.67 -1.76 6.98
N PRO A 122 21.34 -2.12 8.09
CA PRO A 122 21.99 -3.41 8.23
C PRO A 122 20.98 -4.56 8.11
N PRO A 123 21.36 -5.77 7.62
CA PRO A 123 20.45 -6.91 7.46
C PRO A 123 19.68 -7.28 8.72
N ALA A 124 20.29 -7.13 9.91
CA ALA A 124 19.67 -7.43 11.20
C ALA A 124 18.53 -6.44 11.56
N ALA A 125 18.50 -5.26 10.94
CA ALA A 125 17.46 -4.26 11.15
C ALA A 125 16.35 -4.32 10.08
N LEU A 126 16.51 -5.16 9.04
CA LEU A 126 15.48 -5.36 8.03
C LEU A 126 14.40 -6.30 8.59
N LEU A 127 13.29 -5.71 9.03
CA LEU A 127 12.14 -6.43 9.58
C LEU A 127 10.91 -6.20 8.69
N PRO A 128 10.00 -7.20 8.58
CA PRO A 128 8.71 -7.00 7.93
C PRO A 128 7.87 -6.00 8.71
N ASP A 129 7.16 -5.13 7.98
CA ASP A 129 6.19 -4.20 8.58
C ASP A 129 4.79 -4.80 8.47
N TYR A 130 4.25 -5.25 9.60
CA TYR A 130 2.95 -5.91 9.69
C TYR A 130 1.83 -4.92 10.04
N HIS A 131 1.20 -4.31 9.02
CA HIS A 131 0.06 -3.40 9.20
C HIS A 131 -1.24 -4.09 9.64
N ARG A 132 -1.25 -5.41 9.76
CA ARG A 132 -2.43 -6.17 10.19
C ARG A 132 -2.03 -7.25 11.16
N LEU A 133 -2.75 -7.34 12.27
CA LEU A 133 -2.63 -8.46 13.19
C LEU A 133 -2.87 -9.80 12.48
N SER A 134 -2.16 -10.83 12.85
CA SER A 134 -2.41 -12.20 12.39
C SER A 134 -3.85 -12.62 12.69
N GLN A 135 -4.35 -13.64 12.00
CA GLN A 135 -5.70 -14.14 12.25
C GLN A 135 -5.88 -14.58 13.71
N ALA A 136 -4.87 -15.26 14.27
CA ALA A 136 -4.90 -15.73 15.65
C ALA A 136 -4.96 -14.56 16.66
N GLU A 137 -4.19 -13.50 16.45
CA GLU A 137 -4.21 -12.31 17.31
C GLU A 137 -5.55 -11.58 17.24
N ARG A 138 -6.15 -11.49 16.06
CA ARG A 138 -7.48 -10.87 15.89
C ARG A 138 -8.57 -11.69 16.59
N GLU A 139 -8.58 -13.01 16.42
CA GLU A 139 -9.52 -13.90 17.10
C GLU A 139 -9.37 -13.85 18.62
N ARG A 140 -8.14 -13.72 19.10
CA ARG A 140 -7.86 -13.52 20.52
C ARG A 140 -8.41 -12.19 21.02
N ALA A 141 -8.14 -11.10 20.31
CA ALA A 141 -8.64 -9.76 20.66
C ALA A 141 -10.18 -9.69 20.64
N GLU A 142 -10.83 -10.39 19.70
CA GLU A 142 -12.30 -10.49 19.63
C GLU A 142 -12.87 -11.26 20.84
N ARG A 143 -12.24 -12.38 21.24
CA ARG A 143 -12.64 -13.15 22.42
C ARG A 143 -12.48 -12.35 23.72
N GLU A 144 -11.38 -11.62 23.86
CA GLU A 144 -11.13 -10.76 25.03
C GLU A 144 -12.18 -9.64 25.14
N LYS A 145 -12.59 -9.02 24.01
CA LYS A 145 -13.68 -8.04 23.98
C LYS A 145 -15.01 -8.61 24.42
N GLN A 146 -15.40 -9.78 23.89
CA GLN A 146 -16.66 -10.45 24.24
C GLN A 146 -16.73 -10.83 25.72
N GLN A 147 -15.61 -11.25 26.31
CA GLN A 147 -15.55 -11.56 27.76
C GLN A 147 -15.71 -10.31 28.62
N THR A 148 -15.21 -9.16 28.17
CA THR A 148 -15.30 -7.88 28.90
C THR A 148 -16.71 -7.27 28.84
N GLU A 149 -17.41 -7.47 27.71
CA GLU A 149 -18.79 -7.00 27.52
C GLU A 149 -19.84 -7.88 28.21
N GLY A 150 -19.57 -9.18 28.38
CA GLY A 150 -20.45 -10.14 29.05
C GLY A 150 -20.41 -10.09 30.60
N THR A 151 -19.54 -9.25 31.19
CA THR A 151 -19.36 -9.13 32.65
C THR A 151 -19.99 -7.83 33.20
N LYS A 152 -20.75 -7.12 32.40
CA LYS A 152 -21.58 -5.97 32.80
C LYS A 152 -23.05 -6.35 32.76
#